data_1e41d49cb241970b03568f4a9cb6e720
#
_entry.id   1e41d49cb241970b03568f4a9cb6e720
#
_cell.length_a   1.000
_cell.length_b   1.000
_cell.length_c   1.000
_cell.angle_alpha   90.00
_cell.angle_beta   90.00
_cell.angle_gamma   90.00
#
_symmetry.space_group_name_H-M   'P 1'
#
loop_
_entity.id
_entity.type
_entity.pdbx_description
1 polymer ?
#
loop_
_entity_poly.entity_id
_entity_poly.type
_entity_poly.pdbx_seq_one_letter_code
_entity_poly.pdbx_strand_id
1 'polypeptide(L)'
;PQPAWFSDYAADREEADPASMLAFYRDALWLRRKLRGCVNDLAWLDLDGCTGLADGAEGAEGGVIAYRRDNGWACVTNFGAAPVELPAGRVLLTSSPLADGRLAQDSSAWIMLAEL
;
A
#
# COMPACT_ATOMS: atom_id res chain seq x y z
N PRO A 1 -23.47 8.78 26.97
CA PRO A 1 -22.05 9.10 27.18
C PRO A 1 -21.15 8.26 26.29
N GLN A 2 -20.09 8.86 25.83
CA GLN A 2 -19.14 8.20 24.96
C GLN A 2 -18.24 7.27 25.75
N PRO A 3 -17.88 6.11 25.19
CA PRO A 3 -16.90 5.27 25.84
C PRO A 3 -15.58 6.01 26.02
N ALA A 4 -14.87 5.67 27.09
CA ALA A 4 -13.62 6.35 27.41
C ALA A 4 -12.56 6.19 26.31
N TRP A 5 -12.57 5.08 25.57
CA TRP A 5 -11.57 4.83 24.54
C TRP A 5 -11.75 5.75 23.31
N PHE A 6 -12.87 6.43 23.18
CA PHE A 6 -13.07 7.36 22.06
C PHE A 6 -12.02 8.46 22.06
N SER A 7 -11.56 8.89 23.23
CA SER A 7 -10.55 9.93 23.31
C SER A 7 -9.23 9.55 22.65
N ASP A 8 -8.95 8.27 22.59
CA ASP A 8 -7.70 7.78 21.98
C ASP A 8 -7.69 8.02 20.47
N TYR A 9 -8.85 8.16 19.87
CA TYR A 9 -9.00 8.39 18.43
C TYR A 9 -9.42 9.81 18.11
N ALA A 10 -9.40 10.69 19.08
CA ALA A 10 -9.74 12.09 18.84
C ALA A 10 -8.68 12.75 17.97
N ALA A 11 -9.11 13.62 17.05
CA ALA A 11 -8.21 14.23 16.08
C ALA A 11 -7.05 14.98 16.72
N ASP A 12 -7.30 15.69 17.80
CA ASP A 12 -6.26 16.45 18.48
C ASP A 12 -5.19 15.53 19.08
N ARG A 13 -5.59 14.36 19.51
CA ARG A 13 -4.68 13.39 20.10
C ARG A 13 -3.88 12.68 19.01
N GLU A 14 -4.55 12.29 17.94
CA GLU A 14 -3.89 11.64 16.81
C GLU A 14 -2.95 12.58 16.08
N GLU A 15 -3.27 13.85 16.05
CA GLU A 15 -2.43 14.85 15.39
C GLU A 15 -1.02 14.90 15.99
N ALA A 16 -0.91 14.68 17.28
CA ALA A 16 0.37 14.69 17.96
C ALA A 16 1.12 13.35 17.87
N ASP A 17 0.47 12.31 17.39
CA ASP A 17 1.04 10.97 17.36
C ASP A 17 1.38 10.57 15.92
N PRO A 18 2.68 10.48 15.56
CA PRO A 18 3.07 10.12 14.20
C PRO A 18 2.70 8.70 13.80
N ALA A 19 2.34 7.85 14.75
CA ALA A 19 1.90 6.48 14.46
C ALA A 19 0.39 6.36 14.34
N SER A 20 -0.34 7.46 14.46
CA SER A 20 -1.80 7.43 14.42
C SER A 20 -2.33 7.26 13.00
N MET A 21 -3.59 6.86 12.91
CA MET A 21 -4.26 6.76 11.61
C MET A 21 -4.38 8.14 10.93
N LEU A 22 -4.59 9.18 11.71
CA LEU A 22 -4.64 10.54 11.15
C LEU A 22 -3.32 10.91 10.48
N ALA A 23 -2.21 10.62 11.12
CA ALA A 23 -0.89 10.89 10.55
C ALA A 23 -0.69 10.05 9.27
N PHE A 24 -1.11 8.80 9.28
CA PHE A 24 -1.03 7.94 8.12
C PHE A 24 -1.82 8.52 6.94
N TYR A 25 -3.05 8.96 7.17
CA TYR A 25 -3.87 9.55 6.11
C TYR A 25 -3.25 10.83 5.56
N ARG A 26 -2.70 11.66 6.43
CA ARG A 26 -2.02 12.89 5.97
C ARG A 26 -0.84 12.56 5.08
N ASP A 27 -0.02 11.60 5.50
CA ASP A 27 1.14 11.19 4.72
C ASP A 27 0.72 10.60 3.38
N ALA A 28 -0.30 9.75 3.39
CA ALA A 28 -0.80 9.13 2.16
C ALA A 28 -1.34 10.17 1.18
N LEU A 29 -2.17 11.08 1.65
CA LEU A 29 -2.75 12.12 0.79
C LEU A 29 -1.69 13.06 0.25
N TRP A 30 -0.73 13.43 1.06
CA TRP A 30 0.36 14.28 0.66
C TRP A 30 1.23 13.59 -0.40
N LEU A 31 1.55 12.34 -0.16
CA LEU A 31 2.34 11.54 -1.08
C LEU A 31 1.62 11.34 -2.40
N ARG A 32 0.33 11.03 -2.35
CA ARG A 32 -0.50 10.88 -3.55
C ARG A 32 -0.47 12.14 -4.39
N ARG A 33 -0.53 13.29 -3.75
CA ARG A 33 -0.48 14.58 -4.44
C ARG A 33 0.79 14.76 -5.22
N LYS A 34 1.91 14.36 -4.64
CA LYS A 34 3.21 14.43 -5.30
C LYS A 34 3.32 13.44 -6.44
N LEU A 35 2.76 12.26 -6.26
CA LEU A 35 2.97 11.16 -7.19
C LEU A 35 2.04 11.16 -8.39
N ARG A 36 0.85 11.71 -8.25
CA ARG A 36 -0.13 11.57 -9.31
C ARG A 36 0.24 12.32 -10.59
N GLY A 37 0.90 13.48 -10.47
CA GLY A 37 1.30 14.27 -11.63
C GLY A 37 0.18 14.45 -12.63
N CYS A 38 0.51 14.31 -13.90
CA CYS A 38 -0.46 14.39 -15.01
C CYS A 38 -0.76 13.02 -15.59
N VAL A 39 -0.45 11.98 -14.89
CA VAL A 39 -0.57 10.63 -15.41
C VAL A 39 -2.01 10.15 -15.29
N ASN A 40 -2.54 9.64 -16.38
CA ASN A 40 -3.92 9.13 -16.42
C ASN A 40 -3.99 7.64 -16.72
N ASP A 41 -2.89 7.00 -16.97
CA ASP A 41 -2.90 5.58 -17.28
C ASP A 41 -2.65 4.73 -16.06
N LEU A 42 -2.94 3.47 -16.21
CA LEU A 42 -2.73 2.47 -15.18
C LEU A 42 -2.46 1.15 -15.88
N ALA A 43 -1.44 0.46 -15.48
CA ALA A 43 -1.11 -0.84 -16.02
C ALA A 43 -0.97 -1.84 -14.89
N TRP A 44 -1.46 -3.03 -15.11
CA TRP A 44 -1.27 -4.10 -14.15
C TRP A 44 0.19 -4.50 -14.08
N LEU A 45 0.64 -4.78 -12.91
CA LEU A 45 2.01 -5.19 -12.67
C LEU A 45 2.02 -6.69 -12.41
N ASP A 46 2.82 -7.40 -13.20
CA ASP A 46 2.94 -8.83 -13.03
C ASP A 46 4.11 -9.11 -12.09
N LEU A 47 3.79 -9.68 -10.94
CA LEU A 47 4.79 -10.03 -9.95
C LEU A 47 4.94 -11.53 -9.87
N ASP A 48 6.17 -11.98 -9.79
CA ASP A 48 6.44 -13.41 -9.62
C ASP A 48 5.74 -13.93 -8.39
N GLY A 49 4.99 -15.00 -8.55
CA GLY A 49 4.24 -15.57 -7.46
C GLY A 49 2.93 -14.87 -7.17
N CYS A 50 2.65 -13.79 -7.86
CA CYS A 50 1.38 -13.10 -7.75
C CYS A 50 0.52 -13.49 -8.92
N THR A 51 -0.43 -14.30 -8.66
CA THR A 51 -1.30 -14.74 -9.73
C THR A 51 -2.55 -13.90 -9.85
N GLY A 52 -2.63 -12.95 -8.99
CA GLY A 52 -3.81 -12.19 -8.78
C GLY A 52 -4.71 -11.99 -9.94
N LEU A 53 -4.40 -11.03 -10.71
CA LEU A 53 -5.34 -10.60 -11.72
C LEU A 53 -4.96 -10.97 -13.13
N ALA A 54 -3.77 -11.46 -13.31
CA ALA A 54 -3.33 -11.74 -14.66
C ALA A 54 -4.25 -12.72 -15.37
N ASP A 55 -4.64 -13.72 -14.66
CA ASP A 55 -5.53 -14.74 -15.21
C ASP A 55 -6.96 -14.53 -14.75
N GLY A 56 -7.16 -13.47 -14.08
CA GLY A 56 -8.47 -13.07 -13.66
C GLY A 56 -9.00 -13.96 -12.58
N ALA A 57 -9.15 -15.03 -12.71
CA ALA A 57 -10.03 -15.73 -11.92
C ALA A 57 -9.53 -16.33 -10.69
N GLU A 58 -8.69 -17.17 -10.90
CA GLU A 58 -8.40 -18.03 -9.81
C GLU A 58 -7.35 -17.45 -8.94
N GLY A 59 -7.10 -16.21 -9.15
CA GLY A 59 -6.15 -15.48 -8.38
C GLY A 59 -6.28 -15.64 -6.90
N ALA A 60 -7.27 -16.35 -6.51
CA ALA A 60 -7.50 -16.59 -5.11
C ALA A 60 -6.27 -17.08 -4.36
N GLU A 61 -5.47 -17.87 -4.99
CA GLU A 61 -4.29 -18.38 -4.32
C GLU A 61 -3.23 -17.30 -4.11
N GLY A 62 -3.05 -16.45 -5.07
CA GLY A 62 -2.09 -15.38 -4.95
C GLY A 62 -2.59 -14.25 -4.07
N GLY A 63 -3.81 -13.83 -4.34
CA GLY A 63 -4.42 -12.78 -3.54
C GLY A 63 -3.72 -11.44 -3.60
N VAL A 64 -2.94 -11.16 -4.63
CA VAL A 64 -2.18 -9.92 -4.71
C VAL A 64 -2.65 -9.09 -5.89
N ILE A 65 -2.91 -7.81 -5.63
CA ILE A 65 -3.25 -6.85 -6.65
C ILE A 65 -2.08 -5.87 -6.76
N ALA A 66 -1.57 -5.70 -7.96
CA ALA A 66 -0.47 -4.77 -8.17
C ALA A 66 -0.69 -4.00 -9.47
N TYR A 67 -0.48 -2.69 -9.43
CA TYR A 67 -0.56 -1.85 -10.62
C TYR A 67 0.48 -0.75 -10.55
N ARG A 68 0.78 -0.19 -11.70
CA ARG A 68 1.72 0.92 -11.79
C ARG A 68 1.16 2.04 -12.65
N ARG A 69 1.70 3.22 -12.42
CA ARG A 69 1.42 4.39 -13.22
C ARG A 69 2.65 4.70 -14.08
N ASP A 70 2.47 5.53 -15.09
CA ASP A 70 3.55 5.89 -16.03
C ASP A 70 4.80 6.44 -15.35
N ASN A 71 4.62 7.15 -14.27
CA ASN A 71 5.74 7.78 -13.58
C ASN A 71 6.53 6.82 -12.68
N GLY A 72 6.23 5.52 -12.76
CA GLY A 72 6.94 4.53 -11.97
C GLY A 72 6.37 4.26 -10.60
N TRP A 73 5.35 4.98 -10.22
CA TRP A 73 4.66 4.75 -8.95
C TRP A 73 3.81 3.49 -9.05
N ALA A 74 3.96 2.61 -8.10
CA ALA A 74 3.21 1.36 -8.06
C ALA A 74 2.54 1.17 -6.70
N CYS A 75 1.43 0.45 -6.74
CA CYS A 75 0.72 0.06 -5.54
C CYS A 75 0.59 -1.45 -5.55
N VAL A 76 0.93 -2.08 -4.44
CA VAL A 76 0.82 -3.53 -4.25
C VAL A 76 -0.03 -3.77 -3.02
N THR A 77 -1.05 -4.59 -3.15
CA THR A 77 -1.91 -4.97 -2.03
C THR A 77 -1.96 -6.48 -1.92
N ASN A 78 -1.69 -6.98 -0.74
CA ASN A 78 -1.68 -8.41 -0.47
C ASN A 78 -2.91 -8.81 0.33
N PHE A 79 -3.82 -9.51 -0.33
CA PHE A 79 -5.00 -10.11 0.31
C PHE A 79 -4.78 -11.57 0.68
N GLY A 80 -3.64 -12.12 0.31
CA GLY A 80 -3.36 -13.53 0.55
C GLY A 80 -2.84 -13.79 1.95
N ALA A 81 -2.76 -15.06 2.29
CA ALA A 81 -2.38 -15.47 3.64
C ALA A 81 -0.88 -15.39 3.91
N ALA A 82 -0.06 -15.45 2.87
CA ALA A 82 1.38 -15.45 3.02
C ALA A 82 1.98 -14.10 2.64
N PRO A 83 3.06 -13.68 3.31
CA PRO A 83 3.77 -12.48 2.89
C PRO A 83 4.30 -12.60 1.47
N VAL A 84 4.35 -11.49 0.74
CA VAL A 84 4.84 -11.50 -0.64
C VAL A 84 5.99 -10.53 -0.79
N GLU A 85 6.89 -10.85 -1.70
CA GLU A 85 8.01 -9.99 -2.00
C GLU A 85 7.55 -8.80 -2.83
N LEU A 86 8.10 -7.65 -2.53
CA LEU A 86 7.80 -6.44 -3.27
C LEU A 86 8.73 -6.35 -4.48
N PRO A 87 8.27 -5.69 -5.55
CA PRO A 87 9.15 -5.45 -6.69
C PRO A 87 10.30 -4.54 -6.31
N ALA A 88 11.37 -4.59 -7.10
CA ALA A 88 12.51 -3.74 -6.86
C ALA A 88 12.12 -2.27 -6.92
N GLY A 89 12.57 -1.51 -5.94
CA GLY A 89 12.25 -0.10 -5.87
C GLY A 89 12.33 0.40 -4.45
N ARG A 90 11.88 1.64 -4.28
CA ARG A 90 11.87 2.27 -2.96
C ARG A 90 10.46 2.28 -2.39
N VAL A 91 10.31 1.71 -1.21
CA VAL A 91 9.02 1.73 -0.53
C VAL A 91 8.77 3.13 0.02
N LEU A 92 7.64 3.70 -0.36
CA LEU A 92 7.26 5.06 0.04
C LEU A 92 6.32 5.07 1.23
N LEU A 93 5.41 4.11 1.27
CA LEU A 93 4.42 4.04 2.33
C LEU A 93 3.89 2.62 2.43
N THR A 94 3.61 2.16 3.63
CA THR A 94 2.94 0.88 3.86
C THR A 94 1.84 1.07 4.87
N SER A 95 0.77 0.28 4.73
CA SER A 95 -0.34 0.33 5.67
C SER A 95 -0.04 -0.40 6.97
N SER A 96 0.93 -1.31 6.93
CA SER A 96 1.41 -2.05 8.10
C SER A 96 2.90 -2.28 7.96
N PRO A 97 3.63 -2.52 9.04
CA PRO A 97 5.06 -2.82 8.93
C PRO A 97 5.31 -4.04 8.05
N LEU A 98 6.40 -4.00 7.31
CA LEU A 98 6.79 -5.14 6.49
C LEU A 98 7.21 -6.31 7.37
N ALA A 99 6.88 -7.53 6.93
CA ALA A 99 7.25 -8.75 7.62
C ALA A 99 8.53 -9.28 6.98
N ASP A 100 9.67 -9.06 7.62
CA ASP A 100 10.98 -9.45 7.11
C ASP A 100 11.22 -8.93 5.67
N GLY A 101 10.85 -7.67 5.45
CA GLY A 101 11.01 -7.03 4.15
C GLY A 101 9.96 -7.41 3.14
N ARG A 102 8.97 -8.19 3.52
CA ARG A 102 7.88 -8.61 2.65
C ARG A 102 6.57 -7.97 3.05
N LEU A 103 5.66 -7.87 2.09
CA LEU A 103 4.34 -7.29 2.34
C LEU A 103 3.46 -8.30 3.06
N ALA A 104 3.04 -7.95 4.25
CA ALA A 104 2.23 -8.83 5.08
C ALA A 104 0.80 -8.98 4.53
N GLN A 105 0.10 -9.98 5.04
CA GLN A 105 -1.30 -10.18 4.71
C GLN A 105 -2.12 -8.93 5.03
N ASP A 106 -3.10 -8.65 4.19
CA ASP A 106 -4.04 -7.54 4.37
C ASP A 106 -3.36 -6.18 4.50
N SER A 107 -2.29 -6.00 3.74
CA SER A 107 -1.61 -4.71 3.72
C SER A 107 -1.29 -4.26 2.31
N SER A 108 -1.02 -2.97 2.18
CA SER A 108 -0.67 -2.34 0.91
C SER A 108 0.62 -1.59 1.04
N ALA A 109 1.34 -1.48 -0.07
CA ALA A 109 2.55 -0.68 -0.13
C ALA A 109 2.51 0.20 -1.39
N TRP A 110 3.00 1.41 -1.25
CA TRP A 110 3.24 2.31 -2.37
C TRP A 110 4.74 2.34 -2.60
N ILE A 111 5.13 2.15 -3.83
CA ILE A 111 6.53 1.94 -4.19
C ILE A 111 6.88 2.79 -5.40
N MET A 112 8.07 3.36 -5.39
CA MET A 112 8.64 3.93 -6.61
C MET A 112 9.51 2.85 -7.21
N LEU A 113 9.09 2.32 -8.35
CA LEU A 113 9.78 1.21 -8.99
C LEU A 113 11.19 1.61 -9.42
N ALA A 114 12.10 0.67 -9.31
CA ALA A 114 13.45 0.89 -9.82
C ALA A 114 13.41 0.93 -11.34
N GLU A 115 14.20 1.80 -11.91
CA GLU A 115 14.34 1.84 -13.37
C GLU A 115 15.12 0.64 -13.85
N LEU A 116 14.67 0.10 -14.96
CA LEU A 116 15.37 -1.04 -15.57
C LEU A 116 16.46 -0.58 -16.50
#